data_4b68e32171830e90bb5bc1168d81d919
#
_entry.id   4b68e32171830e90bb5bc1168d81d919
#
_cell.length_a   1.000
_cell.length_b   1.000
_cell.length_c   1.000
_cell.angle_alpha   90.00
_cell.angle_beta   90.00
_cell.angle_gamma   90.00
#
_symmetry.space_group_name_H-M   'P 1'
#
loop_
_entity.id
_entity.type
_entity.pdbx_description
1 polymer ?
#
loop_
_entity_poly.entity_id
_entity_poly.type
_entity_poly.pdbx_seq_one_letter_code
_entity_poly.pdbx_strand_id
1 'polypeptide(L)'
;MDYSKRTFIQTPTFSKKWDEAGLTDDDLRVLENIILRDPKSSPAIRGTGGIRKIRIPYGNNGKRGGGRVIYVDIDIKETIYLLDIYIKNEKVDLSVEEKKVLKKLVELLREG
;
A
#
# COMPACT_ATOMS: atom_id res chain seq x y z
N MET A 1 18.75 -7.17 6.88
CA MET A 1 17.51 -7.71 7.48
C MET A 1 16.73 -8.47 6.42
N ASP A 2 16.24 -9.64 6.77
CA ASP A 2 15.51 -10.49 5.82
C ASP A 2 14.00 -10.21 5.90
N TYR A 3 13.45 -9.63 4.86
CA TYR A 3 12.01 -9.33 4.79
C TYR A 3 11.21 -10.44 4.09
N SER A 4 11.87 -11.52 3.65
CA SER A 4 11.19 -12.59 2.90
C SER A 4 10.12 -13.32 3.70
N LYS A 5 10.16 -13.21 5.02
CA LYS A 5 9.18 -13.83 5.91
C LYS A 5 7.90 -13.01 6.08
N ARG A 6 7.84 -11.83 5.49
CA ARG A 6 6.65 -10.98 5.59
C ARG A 6 5.45 -11.66 4.95
N THR A 7 4.31 -11.61 5.64
CA THR A 7 3.03 -12.01 5.10
C THR A 7 2.32 -10.77 4.57
N PHE A 8 1.70 -10.86 3.40
CA PHE A 8 0.89 -9.77 2.85
C PHE A 8 -0.57 -10.05 3.13
N ILE A 9 -1.26 -9.05 3.67
CA ILE A 9 -2.71 -9.10 3.88
C ILE A 9 -3.33 -7.90 3.15
N GLN A 10 -4.35 -8.18 2.34
CA GLN A 10 -5.09 -7.14 1.62
C GLN A 10 -6.35 -6.78 2.37
N THR A 11 -6.63 -5.49 2.52
CA THR A 11 -7.94 -5.08 3.00
C THR A 11 -8.97 -5.32 1.89
N PRO A 12 -10.26 -5.46 2.25
CA PRO A 12 -11.31 -5.58 1.22
C PRO A 12 -11.33 -4.38 0.27
N THR A 13 -11.07 -3.18 0.78
CA THR A 13 -10.97 -1.97 -0.04
C THR A 13 -9.86 -2.08 -1.07
N PHE A 14 -8.69 -2.53 -0.66
CA PHE A 14 -7.56 -2.72 -1.58
C PHE A 14 -7.91 -3.73 -2.66
N SER A 15 -8.41 -4.90 -2.28
CA SER A 15 -8.71 -5.98 -3.23
C SER A 15 -9.73 -5.54 -4.27
N LYS A 16 -10.78 -4.86 -3.83
CA LYS A 16 -11.83 -4.37 -4.73
C LYS A 16 -11.28 -3.37 -5.74
N LYS A 17 -10.53 -2.39 -5.27
CA LYS A 17 -9.98 -1.35 -6.13
C LYS A 17 -8.91 -1.88 -7.08
N TRP A 18 -8.13 -2.84 -6.62
CA TRP A 18 -7.12 -3.51 -7.45
C TRP A 18 -7.78 -4.18 -8.66
N ASP A 19 -8.85 -4.95 -8.39
CA ASP A 19 -9.60 -5.62 -9.44
C ASP A 19 -10.28 -4.63 -10.39
N GLU A 20 -10.90 -3.59 -9.83
CA GLU A 20 -11.56 -2.55 -10.64
C GLU A 20 -10.59 -1.80 -11.52
N ALA A 21 -9.33 -1.67 -11.10
CA ALA A 21 -8.29 -1.03 -11.90
C ALA A 21 -7.76 -1.93 -13.03
N GLY A 22 -8.21 -3.19 -13.08
CA GLY A 22 -7.75 -4.14 -14.09
C GLY A 22 -6.35 -4.69 -13.83
N LEU A 23 -5.85 -4.56 -12.61
CA LEU A 23 -4.54 -5.08 -12.24
C LEU A 23 -4.64 -6.58 -11.95
N THR A 24 -3.60 -7.31 -12.32
CA THR A 24 -3.60 -8.77 -12.27
C THR A 24 -2.86 -9.29 -11.03
N ASP A 25 -2.92 -10.62 -10.83
CA ASP A 25 -2.14 -11.27 -9.79
C ASP A 25 -0.64 -11.16 -10.06
N ASP A 26 -0.23 -11.16 -11.32
CA ASP A 26 1.17 -10.95 -11.67
C ASP A 26 1.63 -9.54 -11.29
N ASP A 27 0.79 -8.54 -11.52
CA ASP A 27 1.06 -7.17 -11.08
C ASP A 27 1.21 -7.11 -9.55
N LEU A 28 0.38 -7.86 -8.85
CA LEU A 28 0.42 -7.91 -7.40
C LEU A 28 1.75 -8.51 -6.90
N ARG A 29 2.23 -9.57 -7.54
CA ARG A 29 3.52 -10.17 -7.18
C ARG A 29 4.67 -9.22 -7.41
N VAL A 30 4.63 -8.46 -8.50
CA VAL A 30 5.64 -7.43 -8.77
C VAL A 30 5.66 -6.40 -7.63
N LEU A 31 4.48 -5.93 -7.24
CA LEU A 31 4.35 -4.98 -6.13
C LEU A 31 4.92 -5.57 -4.84
N GLU A 32 4.53 -6.79 -4.50
CA GLU A 32 4.98 -7.45 -3.28
C GLU A 32 6.51 -7.58 -3.26
N ASN A 33 7.10 -7.97 -4.37
CA ASN A 33 8.56 -8.12 -4.48
C ASN A 33 9.27 -6.78 -4.32
N ILE A 34 8.70 -5.71 -4.87
CA ILE A 34 9.28 -4.37 -4.71
C ILE A 34 9.27 -3.96 -3.24
N ILE A 35 8.16 -4.16 -2.56
CA ILE A 35 8.04 -3.81 -1.14
C ILE A 35 9.00 -4.65 -0.29
N LEU A 36 9.12 -5.95 -0.59
CA LEU A 36 9.99 -6.86 0.18
C LEU A 36 11.47 -6.51 0.11
N ARG A 37 11.91 -5.82 -0.93
CA ARG A 37 13.30 -5.38 -1.03
C ARG A 37 13.67 -4.44 0.11
N ASP A 38 12.77 -3.52 0.43
CA ASP A 38 12.92 -2.63 1.57
C ASP A 38 11.56 -2.03 1.92
N PRO A 39 10.83 -2.62 2.87
CA PRO A 39 9.50 -2.15 3.23
C PRO A 39 9.46 -0.72 3.74
N LYS A 40 10.60 -0.18 4.15
CA LYS A 40 10.69 1.17 4.70
C LYS A 40 11.31 2.19 3.75
N SER A 41 11.60 1.78 2.51
CA SER A 41 12.23 2.69 1.53
C SER A 41 11.30 3.81 1.07
N SER A 42 10.00 3.54 0.96
CA SER A 42 9.04 4.56 0.59
C SER A 42 8.77 5.49 1.77
N PRO A 43 8.61 6.80 1.52
CA PRO A 43 8.41 7.73 2.63
C PRO A 43 7.12 7.45 3.40
N ALA A 44 7.18 7.62 4.71
CA ALA A 44 6.01 7.53 5.56
C ALA A 44 5.14 8.77 5.37
N ILE A 45 3.84 8.60 5.34
CA ILE A 45 2.90 9.71 5.24
C ILE A 45 2.70 10.28 6.65
N ARG A 46 2.96 11.57 6.77
CA ARG A 46 2.83 12.27 8.06
C ARG A 46 1.40 12.16 8.60
N GLY A 47 1.29 11.89 9.89
CA GLY A 47 -0.01 11.84 10.57
C GLY A 47 -0.75 10.51 10.43
N THR A 48 -0.10 9.47 9.92
CA THR A 48 -0.77 8.17 9.69
C THR A 48 -0.24 7.04 10.58
N GLY A 49 0.81 7.30 11.37
CA GLY A 49 1.36 6.26 12.23
C GLY A 49 2.24 5.24 11.51
N GLY A 50 2.82 5.61 10.37
CA GLY A 50 3.78 4.76 9.66
C GLY A 50 3.30 4.20 8.34
N ILE A 51 2.16 4.67 7.84
CA ILE A 51 1.68 4.28 6.51
C ILE A 51 2.61 4.87 5.46
N ARG A 52 2.90 4.07 4.45
CA ARG A 52 3.79 4.44 3.34
C ARG A 52 3.04 4.41 2.02
N LYS A 53 3.57 5.14 1.07
CA LYS A 53 2.97 5.29 -0.25
C LYS A 53 4.01 4.90 -1.29
N ILE A 54 3.68 3.96 -2.16
CA ILE A 54 4.57 3.52 -3.21
C ILE A 54 3.92 3.73 -4.58
N ARG A 55 4.73 4.16 -5.55
CA ARG A 55 4.28 4.33 -6.93
C ARG A 55 4.28 2.99 -7.65
N ILE A 56 3.25 2.78 -8.45
CA ILE A 56 3.20 1.62 -9.33
C ILE A 56 2.87 2.06 -10.76
N PRO A 57 3.32 1.33 -11.78
CA PRO A 57 2.88 1.59 -13.14
C PRO A 57 1.37 1.36 -13.25
N TYR A 58 0.71 2.21 -14.02
CA TYR A 58 -0.71 2.05 -14.31
C TYR A 58 -1.01 2.65 -15.66
N GLY A 59 -1.83 1.94 -16.46
CA GLY A 59 -2.28 2.40 -17.76
C GLY A 59 -1.66 1.64 -18.92
N ASN A 60 -2.30 1.72 -20.08
CA ASN A 60 -1.96 0.92 -21.26
C ASN A 60 -0.62 1.28 -21.89
N ASN A 61 -0.06 2.44 -21.55
CA ASN A 61 1.18 2.90 -22.17
C ASN A 61 2.36 2.86 -21.19
N GLY A 62 2.25 2.05 -20.15
CA GLY A 62 3.32 1.92 -19.17
C GLY A 62 3.65 3.23 -18.47
N LYS A 63 2.66 4.08 -18.25
CA LYS A 63 2.86 5.36 -17.56
C LYS A 63 3.39 5.11 -16.16
N ARG A 64 4.64 5.46 -15.94
CA ARG A 64 5.28 5.29 -14.66
C ARG A 64 4.60 6.14 -13.61
N GLY A 65 4.33 5.54 -12.46
CA GLY A 65 3.83 6.27 -11.32
C GLY A 65 2.38 6.72 -11.44
N GLY A 66 1.60 6.11 -12.35
CA GLY A 66 0.17 6.42 -12.47
C GLY A 66 -0.68 5.97 -11.31
N GLY A 67 -0.23 4.94 -10.58
CA GLY A 67 -0.92 4.44 -9.40
C GLY A 67 -0.14 4.66 -8.14
N ARG A 68 -0.85 4.68 -7.01
CA ARG A 68 -0.28 4.77 -5.67
C ARG A 68 -0.86 3.68 -4.80
N VAL A 69 -0.01 2.89 -4.19
CA VAL A 69 -0.43 1.89 -3.21
C VAL A 69 -0.07 2.38 -1.82
N ILE A 70 -1.03 2.27 -0.92
CA ILE A 70 -0.89 2.65 0.48
C ILE A 70 -0.75 1.37 1.29
N TYR A 71 0.34 1.25 2.04
CA TYR A 71 0.60 0.05 2.84
C TYR A 71 1.25 0.41 4.17
N VAL A 72 1.24 -0.54 5.09
CA VAL A 72 1.95 -0.41 6.36
C VAL A 72 2.67 -1.70 6.70
N ASP A 73 3.90 -1.59 7.16
CA ASP A 73 4.70 -2.73 7.62
C ASP A 73 4.61 -2.80 9.15
N ILE A 74 3.94 -3.81 9.66
CA ILE A 74 3.84 -4.05 11.09
C ILE A 74 4.93 -5.05 11.47
N ASP A 75 6.10 -4.54 11.84
CA ASP A 75 7.31 -5.30 12.08
C ASP A 75 7.11 -6.45 13.06
N ILE A 76 6.49 -6.17 14.18
CA ILE A 76 6.31 -7.13 15.26
C ILE A 76 5.49 -8.35 14.82
N LYS A 77 4.65 -8.19 13.82
CA LYS A 77 3.83 -9.27 13.27
C LYS A 77 4.41 -9.86 11.99
N GLU A 78 5.51 -9.31 11.50
CA GLU A 78 6.09 -9.68 10.22
C GLU A 78 5.04 -9.66 9.11
N THR A 79 4.15 -8.65 9.13
CA THR A 79 3.01 -8.57 8.23
C THR A 79 2.96 -7.19 7.59
N ILE A 80 2.76 -7.18 6.27
CA ILE A 80 2.53 -5.96 5.50
C ILE A 80 1.07 -5.95 5.08
N TYR A 81 0.36 -4.90 5.47
CA TYR A 81 -1.04 -4.72 5.10
C TYR A 81 -1.11 -3.79 3.90
N LEU A 82 -1.72 -4.27 2.82
CA LEU A 82 -2.02 -3.46 1.64
C LEU A 82 -3.39 -2.82 1.89
N LEU A 83 -3.39 -1.51 2.12
CA LEU A 83 -4.55 -0.82 2.66
C LEU A 83 -5.45 -0.20 1.61
N ASP A 84 -4.86 0.39 0.58
CA ASP A 84 -5.62 1.13 -0.43
C ASP A 84 -4.78 1.31 -1.69
N ILE A 85 -5.46 1.61 -2.79
CA ILE A 85 -4.82 1.99 -4.05
C ILE A 85 -5.64 3.11 -4.67
N TYR A 86 -4.98 4.10 -5.25
CA TYR A 86 -5.67 5.14 -6.00
C TYR A 86 -4.86 5.52 -7.24
N ILE A 87 -5.56 6.07 -8.21
CA ILE A 87 -4.96 6.51 -9.48
C ILE A 87 -4.71 8.01 -9.40
N LYS A 88 -3.50 8.41 -9.75
CA LYS A 88 -3.02 9.78 -9.54
C LYS A 88 -3.86 10.84 -10.24
N ASN A 89 -4.37 10.57 -11.43
CA ASN A 89 -5.20 11.54 -12.16
C ASN A 89 -6.63 11.66 -11.61
N GLU A 90 -7.05 10.71 -10.77
CA GLU A 90 -8.34 10.78 -10.10
C GLU A 90 -8.21 11.45 -8.74
N LYS A 91 -7.00 11.37 -8.15
CA LYS A 91 -6.76 11.83 -6.80
C LYS A 91 -5.26 12.09 -6.62
N VAL A 92 -4.92 13.26 -6.10
CA VAL A 92 -3.51 13.65 -5.92
C VAL A 92 -2.90 13.07 -4.66
N ASP A 93 -3.66 13.06 -3.57
CA ASP A 93 -3.17 12.61 -2.26
C ASP A 93 -4.35 12.23 -1.38
N LEU A 94 -4.04 11.63 -0.23
CA LEU A 94 -5.05 11.31 0.78
C LEU A 94 -5.56 12.58 1.43
N SER A 95 -6.87 12.65 1.66
CA SER A 95 -7.47 13.75 2.41
C SER A 95 -7.14 13.65 3.89
N VAL A 96 -7.34 14.73 4.62
CA VAL A 96 -7.15 14.75 6.08
C VAL A 96 -8.02 13.70 6.75
N GLU A 97 -9.27 13.56 6.30
CA GLU A 97 -10.20 12.57 6.85
C GLU A 97 -9.75 11.15 6.58
N GLU A 98 -9.26 10.89 5.37
CA GLU A 98 -8.71 9.57 5.03
C GLU A 98 -7.50 9.22 5.88
N LYS A 99 -6.62 10.18 6.12
CA LYS A 99 -5.44 9.98 6.98
C LYS A 99 -5.83 9.63 8.40
N LYS A 100 -6.86 10.26 8.93
CA LYS A 100 -7.38 9.97 10.29
C LYS A 100 -7.91 8.55 10.38
N VAL A 101 -8.70 8.14 9.41
CA VAL A 101 -9.27 6.78 9.37
C VAL A 101 -8.17 5.75 9.27
N LEU A 102 -7.19 5.99 8.40
CA LEU A 102 -6.07 5.06 8.21
C LEU A 102 -5.20 4.98 9.46
N LYS A 103 -4.94 6.09 10.12
CA LYS A 103 -4.18 6.10 11.37
C LYS A 103 -4.84 5.22 12.43
N LYS A 104 -6.16 5.35 12.57
CA LYS A 104 -6.92 4.56 13.52
C LYS A 104 -6.84 3.06 13.18
N LEU A 105 -6.95 2.74 11.90
CA LEU A 105 -6.81 1.35 11.44
C LEU A 105 -5.43 0.79 11.80
N VAL A 106 -4.36 1.56 11.58
CA VAL A 106 -3.00 1.13 11.90
C VAL A 106 -2.86 0.85 13.40
N GLU A 107 -3.43 1.70 14.24
CA GLU A 107 -3.42 1.50 15.69
C GLU A 107 -4.06 0.16 16.07
N LEU A 108 -5.22 -0.13 15.46
CA LEU A 108 -5.91 -1.40 15.70
C LEU A 108 -5.10 -2.60 15.20
N LEU A 109 -4.46 -2.47 14.04
CA LEU A 109 -3.64 -3.54 13.47
C LEU A 109 -2.42 -3.85 14.36
N ARG A 110 -1.84 -2.83 14.98
CA ARG A 110 -0.70 -3.04 15.88
C ARG A 110 -1.10 -3.71 17.18
N GLU A 111 -2.27 -3.40 17.68
CA GLU A 111 -2.78 -3.99 18.93
C GLU A 111 -3.25 -5.43 18.75
N GLY A 112 -3.87 -5.69 17.62
CA GLY A 112 -4.42 -7.00 17.31
C GLY A 112 -3.36 -8.02 17.04
#